data_9aa6bdbf9bf67b8c1f638332c2016428
#
_entry.id   9aa6bdbf9bf67b8c1f638332c2016428
#
_cell.length_a   1.000
_cell.length_b   1.000
_cell.length_c   1.000
_cell.angle_alpha   90.00
_cell.angle_beta   90.00
_cell.angle_gamma   90.00
#
_symmetry.space_group_name_H-M   'P 1'
#
loop_
_entity.id
_entity.type
_entity.pdbx_description
1 polymer ?
#
loop_
_entity_poly.entity_id
_entity_poly.type
_entity_poly.pdbx_seq_one_letter_code
_entity_poly.pdbx_strand_id
1 'polypeptide(L)'
;MMASPARIWRSSLRLRLTVTGALLAAVIFAIAGPIAISRYRGSLTGSVWNSVTGAARQVAVKLESSQQVPDPIPMPVSAGVPRIQVLDARDRVVTGDPASAVRPPMYRLPSGRNSQRAVLTRPTFMAASSAAVYAVRAATSRGPEIVVAVMSLDPAAAQASEVAEFTAGLAVGALAVVGAVCWLTAGWALRPVERLRRQAATIAASGELSGRLAGLGTDELARLGGTLNTMLDSLESSVHRQRRFVADAAHEMRTPVAGMTTTLEVARTHPQASQTLVDDLLAGHRRLGRLVNDLLILAAVDGRAPQRAEPVDLAGVVTDCSRRPVPDGISLHLGRLDRVFVVGDETQLSRVVSNLVDNALRYAASMVDLSVRQDGQQAVITVSDDGPGIPAADRKRIWERFARLDDDRSRASGGSGLGLAMVKELTAAHGGTVSVTGRQPGPGATIQVRLPVTAADRVR
;
A
#
# COMPACT_ATOMS: atom_id res chain seq x y z
N MET A 1 3.71 -35.68 7.46
CA MET A 1 3.77 -34.65 8.51
C MET A 1 3.47 -33.31 7.82
N MET A 2 2.18 -32.95 7.67
CA MET A 2 1.71 -31.75 6.97
C MET A 2 1.96 -30.53 7.89
N ALA A 3 2.83 -29.62 7.47
CA ALA A 3 3.03 -28.34 8.16
C ALA A 3 1.71 -27.56 8.18
N SER A 4 1.31 -27.06 9.36
CA SER A 4 0.06 -26.33 9.53
C SER A 4 0.04 -25.08 8.63
N PRO A 5 -1.11 -24.77 7.98
CA PRO A 5 -1.23 -23.62 7.05
C PRO A 5 -0.81 -22.28 7.71
N ALA A 6 -0.94 -22.13 9.02
CA ALA A 6 -0.53 -20.95 9.76
C ALA A 6 0.99 -20.67 9.74
N ARG A 7 1.84 -21.67 9.51
CA ARG A 7 3.30 -21.49 9.38
C ARG A 7 3.72 -20.93 8.02
N ILE A 8 2.99 -21.26 6.97
CA ILE A 8 3.25 -20.78 5.60
C ILE A 8 2.97 -19.26 5.50
N TRP A 9 1.99 -18.77 6.25
CA TRP A 9 1.64 -17.34 6.26
C TRP A 9 2.66 -16.43 6.97
N ARG A 10 3.56 -16.99 7.78
CA ARG A 10 4.71 -16.29 8.38
C ARG A 10 5.99 -16.38 7.55
N SER A 11 5.97 -17.14 6.47
CA SER A 11 7.12 -17.31 5.57
C SER A 11 7.29 -16.13 4.61
N SER A 12 8.44 -16.06 3.93
CA SER A 12 8.76 -15.01 2.96
C SER A 12 7.71 -14.92 1.85
N LEU A 13 7.42 -13.71 1.37
CA LEU A 13 6.48 -13.46 0.26
C LEU A 13 6.79 -14.32 -0.97
N ARG A 14 8.07 -14.57 -1.21
CA ARG A 14 8.56 -15.46 -2.27
C ARG A 14 8.01 -16.88 -2.15
N LEU A 15 8.02 -17.46 -0.95
CA LEU A 15 7.48 -18.81 -0.71
C LEU A 15 5.95 -18.84 -0.90
N ARG A 16 5.25 -17.82 -0.46
CA ARG A 16 3.78 -17.73 -0.64
C ARG A 16 3.40 -17.71 -2.12
N LEU A 17 4.04 -16.86 -2.92
CA LEU A 17 3.79 -16.78 -4.36
C LEU A 17 4.09 -18.10 -5.07
N THR A 18 5.18 -18.76 -4.71
CA THR A 18 5.54 -20.08 -5.30
C THR A 18 4.53 -21.14 -4.93
N VAL A 19 4.13 -21.24 -3.65
CA VAL A 19 3.14 -22.22 -3.19
C VAL A 19 1.76 -21.98 -3.81
N THR A 20 1.30 -20.74 -3.89
CA THR A 20 0.01 -20.43 -4.52
C THR A 20 0.00 -20.74 -6.02
N GLY A 21 1.07 -20.44 -6.74
CA GLY A 21 1.21 -20.78 -8.15
C GLY A 21 1.25 -22.30 -8.38
N ALA A 22 2.01 -23.02 -7.56
CA ALA A 22 2.08 -24.49 -7.62
C ALA A 22 0.74 -25.16 -7.26
N LEU A 23 0.02 -24.66 -6.25
CA LEU A 23 -1.30 -25.15 -5.88
C LEU A 23 -2.32 -24.93 -7.00
N LEU A 24 -2.33 -23.77 -7.62
CA LEU A 24 -3.23 -23.49 -8.76
C LEU A 24 -2.97 -24.45 -9.91
N ALA A 25 -1.71 -24.66 -10.28
CA ALA A 25 -1.32 -25.62 -11.30
C ALA A 25 -1.72 -27.05 -10.91
N ALA A 26 -1.51 -27.46 -9.67
CA ALA A 26 -1.92 -28.78 -9.17
C ALA A 26 -3.42 -29.01 -9.27
N VAL A 27 -4.25 -28.01 -8.93
CA VAL A 27 -5.71 -28.08 -9.08
C VAL A 27 -6.12 -28.25 -10.54
N ILE A 28 -5.48 -27.51 -11.46
CA ILE A 28 -5.76 -27.63 -12.89
C ILE A 28 -5.44 -29.07 -13.39
N PHE A 29 -4.28 -29.62 -13.02
CA PHE A 29 -3.92 -30.99 -13.41
C PHE A 29 -4.81 -32.04 -12.74
N ALA A 30 -5.20 -31.84 -11.49
CA ALA A 30 -6.10 -32.75 -10.76
C ALA A 30 -7.50 -32.81 -11.38
N ILE A 31 -7.95 -31.77 -12.05
CA ILE A 31 -9.24 -31.72 -12.74
C ILE A 31 -9.11 -32.18 -14.19
N ALA A 32 -8.17 -31.61 -14.94
CA ALA A 32 -8.05 -31.85 -16.38
C ALA A 32 -7.54 -33.27 -16.68
N GLY A 33 -6.64 -33.82 -15.88
CA GLY A 33 -6.05 -35.13 -16.08
C GLY A 33 -7.11 -36.26 -16.06
N PRO A 34 -7.88 -36.43 -15.00
CA PRO A 34 -8.94 -37.45 -14.96
C PRO A 34 -9.98 -37.27 -16.06
N ILE A 35 -10.36 -36.07 -16.42
CA ILE A 35 -11.28 -35.78 -17.53
C ILE A 35 -10.71 -36.27 -18.86
N ALA A 36 -9.47 -35.94 -19.14
CA ALA A 36 -8.79 -36.36 -20.37
C ALA A 36 -8.67 -37.88 -20.45
N ILE A 37 -8.25 -38.53 -19.36
CA ILE A 37 -8.13 -40.00 -19.27
C ILE A 37 -9.49 -40.67 -19.43
N SER A 38 -10.56 -40.17 -18.78
CA SER A 38 -11.90 -40.71 -18.90
C SER A 38 -12.44 -40.66 -20.34
N ARG A 39 -12.21 -39.51 -21.04
CA ARG A 39 -12.56 -39.36 -22.46
C ARG A 39 -11.77 -40.30 -23.36
N TYR A 40 -10.47 -40.44 -23.11
CA TYR A 40 -9.62 -41.36 -23.85
C TYR A 40 -10.06 -42.82 -23.69
N ARG A 41 -10.35 -43.27 -22.43
CA ARG A 41 -10.92 -44.59 -22.16
C ARG A 41 -12.27 -44.80 -22.85
N GLY A 42 -13.12 -43.80 -22.83
CA GLY A 42 -14.41 -43.85 -23.53
C GLY A 42 -14.24 -43.99 -25.05
N SER A 43 -13.26 -43.32 -25.64
CA SER A 43 -12.93 -43.46 -27.08
C SER A 43 -12.45 -44.88 -27.42
N LEU A 44 -11.51 -45.43 -26.64
CA LEU A 44 -10.97 -46.77 -26.84
C LEU A 44 -12.08 -47.85 -26.68
N THR A 45 -12.87 -47.77 -25.61
CA THR A 45 -13.99 -48.69 -25.43
C THR A 45 -15.06 -48.54 -26.50
N GLY A 46 -15.31 -47.31 -26.97
CA GLY A 46 -16.19 -47.02 -28.10
C GLY A 46 -15.74 -47.68 -29.39
N SER A 47 -14.43 -47.70 -29.71
CA SER A 47 -13.89 -48.39 -30.88
C SER A 47 -14.06 -49.90 -30.80
N VAL A 48 -13.85 -50.50 -29.61
CA VAL A 48 -14.12 -51.95 -29.38
C VAL A 48 -15.59 -52.25 -29.62
N TRP A 49 -16.52 -51.47 -29.07
CA TRP A 49 -17.95 -51.64 -29.28
C TRP A 49 -18.37 -51.52 -30.76
N ASN A 50 -17.79 -50.58 -31.47
CA ASN A 50 -18.04 -50.42 -32.91
C ASN A 50 -17.53 -51.63 -33.70
N SER A 51 -16.35 -52.14 -33.38
CA SER A 51 -15.78 -53.33 -34.02
C SER A 51 -16.62 -54.56 -33.75
N VAL A 52 -17.01 -54.84 -32.51
CA VAL A 52 -17.82 -55.97 -32.13
C VAL A 52 -19.23 -55.89 -32.78
N THR A 53 -19.87 -54.72 -32.70
CA THR A 53 -21.20 -54.50 -33.28
C THR A 53 -21.17 -54.61 -34.81
N GLY A 54 -20.16 -54.00 -35.46
CA GLY A 54 -19.98 -54.05 -36.88
C GLY A 54 -19.78 -55.49 -37.41
N ALA A 55 -18.88 -56.22 -36.78
CA ALA A 55 -18.59 -57.60 -37.16
C ALA A 55 -19.82 -58.52 -37.03
N ALA A 56 -20.55 -58.45 -35.91
CA ALA A 56 -21.76 -59.23 -35.70
C ALA A 56 -22.84 -58.90 -36.74
N ARG A 57 -23.08 -57.60 -37.00
CA ARG A 57 -24.08 -57.18 -37.99
C ARG A 57 -23.71 -57.59 -39.41
N GLN A 58 -22.43 -57.46 -39.79
CA GLN A 58 -21.97 -57.89 -41.10
C GLN A 58 -22.23 -59.34 -41.38
N VAL A 59 -21.99 -60.20 -40.37
CA VAL A 59 -22.29 -61.65 -40.48
C VAL A 59 -23.82 -61.93 -40.48
N ALA A 60 -24.56 -61.20 -39.63
CA ALA A 60 -26.01 -61.31 -39.58
C ALA A 60 -26.69 -61.01 -40.94
N VAL A 61 -26.27 -59.87 -41.60
CA VAL A 61 -26.77 -59.49 -42.94
C VAL A 61 -26.42 -60.53 -43.99
N LYS A 62 -25.22 -61.12 -43.95
CA LYS A 62 -24.89 -62.24 -44.88
C LYS A 62 -25.75 -63.43 -44.68
N LEU A 63 -26.09 -63.84 -43.46
CA LEU A 63 -26.97 -64.95 -43.14
C LEU A 63 -28.40 -64.67 -43.60
N GLU A 64 -28.92 -63.45 -43.41
CA GLU A 64 -30.22 -63.03 -43.88
C GLU A 64 -30.41 -63.03 -45.40
N SER A 65 -29.31 -62.62 -46.10
CA SER A 65 -29.30 -62.64 -47.58
C SER A 65 -29.09 -64.03 -48.22
N SER A 66 -29.15 -65.08 -47.44
CA SER A 66 -28.96 -66.49 -47.87
C SER A 66 -27.57 -66.73 -48.53
N GLN A 67 -26.58 -65.86 -48.29
CA GLN A 67 -25.24 -66.11 -48.68
C GLN A 67 -24.60 -67.19 -47.80
N GLN A 68 -23.87 -68.12 -48.38
CA GLN A 68 -23.12 -69.11 -47.63
C GLN A 68 -22.02 -68.36 -46.76
N VAL A 69 -22.18 -68.44 -45.46
CA VAL A 69 -21.14 -68.06 -44.55
C VAL A 69 -20.09 -69.18 -44.51
N PRO A 70 -18.83 -68.95 -44.82
CA PRO A 70 -17.79 -69.99 -44.76
C PRO A 70 -17.74 -70.66 -43.38
N ASP A 71 -17.54 -71.99 -43.33
CA ASP A 71 -17.29 -72.72 -42.10
C ASP A 71 -15.87 -73.32 -42.14
N PRO A 72 -14.91 -72.86 -41.31
CA PRO A 72 -15.02 -71.77 -40.31
C PRO A 72 -15.08 -70.40 -40.92
N ILE A 73 -15.57 -69.36 -40.19
CA ILE A 73 -15.60 -67.96 -40.60
C ILE A 73 -14.17 -67.50 -40.70
N PRO A 74 -13.65 -67.01 -41.88
CA PRO A 74 -12.27 -66.67 -42.05
C PRO A 74 -11.96 -65.31 -41.34
N MET A 75 -11.64 -65.37 -40.06
CA MET A 75 -11.16 -64.21 -39.29
C MET A 75 -9.76 -64.48 -38.74
N PRO A 76 -8.88 -63.49 -38.80
CA PRO A 76 -7.54 -63.66 -38.20
C PRO A 76 -7.70 -63.82 -36.68
N VAL A 77 -7.03 -64.83 -36.13
CA VAL A 77 -6.95 -65.05 -34.68
C VAL A 77 -5.89 -64.13 -34.11
N SER A 78 -6.21 -62.86 -33.97
CA SER A 78 -5.29 -61.87 -33.38
C SER A 78 -5.97 -61.11 -32.28
N ALA A 79 -5.17 -60.62 -31.30
CA ALA A 79 -5.65 -59.72 -30.28
C ALA A 79 -6.16 -58.41 -30.99
N GLY A 80 -7.39 -58.03 -30.70
CA GLY A 80 -8.01 -56.84 -31.34
C GLY A 80 -8.97 -57.14 -32.50
N VAL A 81 -9.15 -58.39 -32.87
CA VAL A 81 -10.19 -58.82 -33.80
C VAL A 81 -11.35 -59.48 -33.06
N PRO A 82 -12.63 -59.14 -33.36
CA PRO A 82 -13.76 -59.77 -32.75
C PRO A 82 -13.82 -61.27 -33.07
N ARG A 83 -14.02 -62.12 -32.05
CA ARG A 83 -14.37 -63.53 -32.26
C ARG A 83 -15.84 -63.64 -32.56
N ILE A 84 -16.20 -64.46 -33.52
CA ILE A 84 -17.59 -64.62 -33.96
C ILE A 84 -18.03 -66.08 -33.83
N GLN A 85 -19.25 -66.22 -33.31
CA GLN A 85 -19.89 -67.49 -33.22
C GLN A 85 -21.35 -67.36 -33.66
N VAL A 86 -21.84 -68.30 -34.43
CA VAL A 86 -23.25 -68.37 -34.85
C VAL A 86 -23.93 -69.55 -34.14
N LEU A 87 -25.07 -69.27 -33.50
CA LEU A 87 -25.83 -70.23 -32.73
C LEU A 87 -27.17 -70.49 -33.40
N ASP A 88 -27.69 -71.71 -33.29
CA ASP A 88 -29.08 -72.05 -33.67
C ASP A 88 -30.09 -71.53 -32.65
N ALA A 89 -31.36 -71.73 -32.93
CA ALA A 89 -32.49 -71.43 -32.03
C ALA A 89 -32.45 -72.16 -30.67
N ARG A 90 -31.62 -73.20 -30.54
CA ARG A 90 -31.40 -73.99 -29.31
C ARG A 90 -30.09 -73.71 -28.62
N ASP A 91 -29.44 -72.56 -28.97
CA ASP A 91 -28.13 -72.17 -28.48
C ASP A 91 -26.98 -73.16 -28.81
N ARG A 92 -27.10 -73.97 -29.88
CA ARG A 92 -26.01 -74.81 -30.34
C ARG A 92 -25.15 -74.06 -31.37
N VAL A 93 -23.86 -74.24 -31.30
CA VAL A 93 -22.91 -73.58 -32.23
C VAL A 93 -23.07 -74.21 -33.64
N VAL A 94 -23.43 -73.43 -34.61
CA VAL A 94 -23.58 -73.82 -36.02
C VAL A 94 -22.24 -73.59 -36.77
N THR A 95 -21.65 -72.46 -36.59
CA THR A 95 -20.32 -72.09 -37.16
C THR A 95 -19.70 -71.03 -36.36
N GLY A 96 -18.43 -70.74 -36.57
CA GLY A 96 -17.67 -69.67 -35.91
C GLY A 96 -16.34 -69.46 -36.52
N ASP A 97 -15.56 -68.47 -35.97
CA ASP A 97 -14.16 -68.36 -36.31
C ASP A 97 -13.35 -69.59 -35.84
N PRO A 98 -12.15 -69.85 -36.42
CA PRO A 98 -11.41 -71.09 -36.14
C PRO A 98 -11.15 -71.38 -34.68
N ALA A 99 -11.13 -70.38 -33.82
CA ALA A 99 -10.93 -70.52 -32.37
C ALA A 99 -12.23 -70.72 -31.54
N SER A 100 -13.39 -70.41 -32.06
CA SER A 100 -14.68 -70.41 -31.38
C SER A 100 -15.68 -71.47 -31.92
N ALA A 101 -15.47 -71.95 -33.15
CA ALA A 101 -16.37 -72.90 -33.78
C ALA A 101 -16.60 -74.22 -32.97
N VAL A 102 -15.59 -74.69 -32.24
CA VAL A 102 -15.61 -75.94 -31.47
C VAL A 102 -15.85 -75.72 -29.97
N ARG A 103 -16.14 -74.48 -29.54
CA ARG A 103 -16.33 -74.14 -28.12
C ARG A 103 -17.82 -74.11 -27.74
N PRO A 104 -18.16 -74.18 -26.42
CA PRO A 104 -19.51 -73.94 -26.00
C PRO A 104 -19.97 -72.53 -26.32
N PRO A 105 -21.25 -72.19 -26.32
CA PRO A 105 -21.78 -70.88 -26.62
C PRO A 105 -21.07 -69.80 -25.79
N MET A 106 -20.45 -68.83 -26.43
CA MET A 106 -19.74 -67.72 -25.77
C MET A 106 -20.68 -66.80 -24.99
N TYR A 107 -21.93 -66.66 -25.52
CA TYR A 107 -22.94 -65.83 -24.91
C TYR A 107 -24.32 -66.32 -25.36
N ARG A 108 -25.32 -66.29 -24.43
CA ARG A 108 -26.72 -66.63 -24.78
C ARG A 108 -27.55 -65.35 -24.80
N LEU A 109 -28.23 -65.11 -25.93
CA LEU A 109 -29.09 -63.95 -26.06
C LEU A 109 -30.41 -64.27 -25.30
N PRO A 110 -30.83 -63.42 -24.32
CA PRO A 110 -32.04 -63.60 -23.58
C PRO A 110 -33.27 -63.67 -24.50
N SER A 111 -34.24 -64.54 -24.11
CA SER A 111 -35.46 -64.72 -24.86
C SER A 111 -36.23 -63.40 -25.02
N GLY A 112 -36.77 -63.18 -26.22
CA GLY A 112 -37.51 -61.93 -26.54
C GLY A 112 -36.66 -60.69 -26.94
N ARG A 113 -35.33 -60.81 -26.98
CA ARG A 113 -34.47 -59.73 -27.47
C ARG A 113 -33.96 -60.01 -28.88
N ASN A 114 -33.96 -58.99 -29.74
CA ASN A 114 -33.40 -59.08 -31.09
C ASN A 114 -31.89 -58.77 -31.11
N SER A 115 -31.42 -58.00 -30.13
CA SER A 115 -29.98 -57.77 -29.95
C SER A 115 -29.68 -57.34 -28.52
N GLN A 116 -28.43 -57.55 -28.05
CA GLN A 116 -27.94 -57.10 -26.75
C GLN A 116 -26.46 -56.85 -26.75
N ARG A 117 -26.05 -55.75 -26.05
CA ARG A 117 -24.67 -55.49 -25.63
C ARG A 117 -24.50 -55.95 -24.19
N ALA A 118 -23.42 -56.65 -23.90
CA ALA A 118 -23.07 -57.11 -22.56
C ALA A 118 -21.54 -57.02 -22.36
N VAL A 119 -21.13 -56.85 -21.12
CA VAL A 119 -19.72 -56.99 -20.74
C VAL A 119 -19.62 -58.27 -19.90
N LEU A 120 -18.75 -59.18 -20.32
CA LEU A 120 -18.44 -60.38 -19.55
C LEU A 120 -17.17 -60.13 -18.72
N THR A 121 -17.24 -60.48 -17.46
CA THR A 121 -16.08 -60.47 -16.56
C THR A 121 -15.52 -61.89 -16.50
N ARG A 122 -14.20 -62.02 -16.72
CA ARG A 122 -13.45 -63.30 -16.74
C ARG A 122 -14.11 -64.38 -17.62
N PRO A 123 -14.33 -64.11 -18.92
CA PRO A 123 -14.92 -65.09 -19.80
C PRO A 123 -14.05 -66.39 -19.85
N THR A 124 -14.62 -67.54 -19.69
CA THR A 124 -13.89 -68.81 -19.65
C THR A 124 -13.34 -69.29 -21.02
N PHE A 125 -13.84 -68.70 -22.08
CA PHE A 125 -13.49 -69.03 -23.46
C PHE A 125 -12.34 -68.18 -24.05
N MET A 126 -11.87 -67.16 -23.35
CA MET A 126 -10.73 -66.34 -23.74
C MET A 126 -9.94 -65.88 -22.50
N ALA A 127 -8.63 -65.71 -22.65
CA ALA A 127 -7.78 -65.16 -21.59
C ALA A 127 -7.95 -63.64 -21.54
N ALA A 128 -9.02 -63.16 -20.88
CA ALA A 128 -9.29 -61.74 -20.70
C ALA A 128 -9.93 -61.49 -19.35
N SER A 129 -9.64 -60.35 -18.74
CA SER A 129 -10.28 -59.89 -17.50
C SER A 129 -11.70 -59.40 -17.77
N SER A 130 -11.93 -58.82 -18.95
CA SER A 130 -13.23 -58.36 -19.40
C SER A 130 -13.36 -58.42 -20.92
N ALA A 131 -14.56 -58.69 -21.42
CA ALA A 131 -14.85 -58.76 -22.84
C ALA A 131 -16.18 -58.05 -23.19
N ALA A 132 -16.16 -57.28 -24.26
CA ALA A 132 -17.38 -56.74 -24.85
C ALA A 132 -18.04 -57.78 -25.74
N VAL A 133 -19.33 -58.00 -25.53
CA VAL A 133 -20.15 -58.96 -26.30
C VAL A 133 -21.30 -58.20 -26.95
N TYR A 134 -21.51 -58.48 -28.22
CA TYR A 134 -22.73 -58.12 -28.94
C TYR A 134 -23.36 -59.34 -29.58
N ALA A 135 -24.58 -59.60 -29.22
CA ALA A 135 -25.36 -60.66 -29.82
C ALA A 135 -26.52 -60.06 -30.61
N VAL A 136 -26.77 -60.57 -31.80
CA VAL A 136 -27.90 -60.15 -32.68
C VAL A 136 -28.54 -61.32 -33.30
N ARG A 137 -29.88 -61.34 -33.37
CA ARG A 137 -30.70 -62.36 -34.02
C ARG A 137 -30.79 -62.05 -35.53
N ALA A 138 -30.51 -63.05 -36.35
CA ALA A 138 -30.64 -62.97 -37.80
C ALA A 138 -31.77 -63.93 -38.20
N ALA A 139 -32.67 -63.52 -39.09
CA ALA A 139 -33.72 -64.37 -39.65
C ALA A 139 -33.15 -65.06 -40.88
N THR A 140 -32.97 -66.38 -40.79
CA THR A 140 -32.42 -67.14 -41.92
C THR A 140 -33.49 -68.14 -42.47
N SER A 141 -33.29 -68.69 -43.66
CA SER A 141 -34.14 -69.71 -44.23
C SER A 141 -34.20 -71.00 -43.42
N ARG A 142 -33.30 -71.25 -42.50
CA ARG A 142 -33.19 -72.38 -41.57
C ARG A 142 -33.86 -72.12 -40.20
N GLY A 143 -34.36 -70.92 -40.01
CA GLY A 143 -34.92 -70.47 -38.75
C GLY A 143 -34.06 -69.32 -38.13
N PRO A 144 -34.44 -68.78 -36.95
CA PRO A 144 -33.69 -67.70 -36.33
C PRO A 144 -32.33 -68.18 -35.80
N GLU A 145 -31.26 -67.60 -36.30
CA GLU A 145 -29.91 -67.82 -35.82
C GLU A 145 -29.41 -66.57 -34.98
N ILE A 146 -28.49 -66.82 -34.08
CA ILE A 146 -27.92 -65.71 -33.20
C ILE A 146 -26.43 -65.58 -33.54
N VAL A 147 -26.06 -64.43 -33.99
CA VAL A 147 -24.63 -64.03 -34.19
C VAL A 147 -24.09 -63.37 -32.94
N VAL A 148 -23.08 -63.98 -32.36
CA VAL A 148 -22.40 -63.50 -31.16
C VAL A 148 -21.00 -63.06 -31.58
N ALA A 149 -20.66 -61.81 -31.35
CA ALA A 149 -19.30 -61.29 -31.49
C ALA A 149 -18.76 -60.89 -30.14
N VAL A 150 -17.48 -61.21 -29.87
CA VAL A 150 -16.83 -60.97 -28.58
C VAL A 150 -15.40 -60.44 -28.82
N MET A 151 -15.00 -59.43 -28.06
CA MET A 151 -13.67 -58.89 -28.12
C MET A 151 -13.17 -58.50 -26.71
N SER A 152 -11.90 -58.75 -26.38
CA SER A 152 -11.31 -58.38 -25.13
C SER A 152 -11.22 -56.83 -24.97
N LEU A 153 -11.54 -56.38 -23.80
CA LEU A 153 -11.35 -54.96 -23.38
C LEU A 153 -9.98 -54.73 -22.76
N ASP A 154 -9.20 -55.75 -22.45
CA ASP A 154 -7.93 -55.65 -21.74
C ASP A 154 -6.87 -54.82 -22.51
N PRO A 155 -6.71 -54.95 -23.86
CA PRO A 155 -5.80 -54.07 -24.60
C PRO A 155 -6.17 -52.60 -24.51
N ALA A 156 -7.45 -52.29 -24.56
CA ALA A 156 -7.94 -50.92 -24.41
C ALA A 156 -7.70 -50.40 -22.98
N ALA A 157 -7.89 -51.23 -21.98
CA ALA A 157 -7.61 -50.89 -20.58
C ALA A 157 -6.11 -50.71 -20.35
N ALA A 158 -5.26 -51.58 -20.90
CA ALA A 158 -3.80 -51.47 -20.79
C ALA A 158 -3.27 -50.16 -21.43
N GLN A 159 -3.71 -49.85 -22.66
CA GLN A 159 -3.34 -48.58 -23.31
C GLN A 159 -3.80 -47.38 -22.51
N ALA A 160 -5.00 -47.41 -21.93
CA ALA A 160 -5.47 -46.32 -21.11
C ALA A 160 -4.68 -46.12 -19.80
N SER A 161 -4.17 -47.22 -19.20
CA SER A 161 -3.34 -47.15 -18.00
C SER A 161 -1.94 -46.59 -18.31
N GLU A 162 -1.34 -47.00 -19.44
CA GLU A 162 -0.05 -46.48 -19.90
C GLU A 162 -0.10 -44.97 -20.16
N VAL A 163 -1.14 -44.49 -20.85
CA VAL A 163 -1.37 -43.07 -21.09
C VAL A 163 -1.62 -42.33 -19.76
N ALA A 164 -2.31 -42.96 -18.80
CA ALA A 164 -2.54 -42.37 -17.48
C ALA A 164 -1.24 -42.18 -16.69
N GLU A 165 -0.35 -43.18 -16.69
CA GLU A 165 0.96 -43.10 -16.03
C GLU A 165 1.84 -42.04 -16.68
N PHE A 166 1.88 -42.00 -18.02
CA PHE A 166 2.64 -41.00 -18.75
C PHE A 166 2.15 -39.56 -18.47
N THR A 167 0.83 -39.36 -18.50
CA THR A 167 0.23 -38.04 -18.18
C THR A 167 0.44 -37.64 -16.75
N ALA A 168 0.43 -38.59 -15.79
CA ALA A 168 0.76 -38.31 -14.39
C ALA A 168 2.22 -37.87 -14.24
N GLY A 169 3.16 -38.56 -14.88
CA GLY A 169 4.58 -38.18 -14.88
C GLY A 169 4.81 -36.78 -15.48
N LEU A 170 4.15 -36.49 -16.61
CA LEU A 170 4.21 -35.17 -17.23
C LEU A 170 3.65 -34.05 -16.33
N ALA A 171 2.54 -34.32 -15.62
CA ALA A 171 1.94 -33.38 -14.68
C ALA A 171 2.89 -33.06 -13.52
N VAL A 172 3.58 -34.07 -12.95
CA VAL A 172 4.60 -33.86 -11.91
C VAL A 172 5.77 -33.01 -12.41
N GLY A 173 6.27 -33.33 -13.61
CA GLY A 173 7.33 -32.53 -14.24
C GLY A 173 6.93 -31.09 -14.50
N ALA A 174 5.72 -30.87 -15.06
CA ALA A 174 5.17 -29.54 -15.30
C ALA A 174 5.00 -28.75 -13.99
N LEU A 175 4.53 -29.40 -12.90
CA LEU A 175 4.40 -28.77 -11.58
C LEU A 175 5.75 -28.34 -11.01
N ALA A 176 6.79 -29.16 -11.18
CA ALA A 176 8.15 -28.82 -10.77
C ALA A 176 8.69 -27.59 -11.54
N VAL A 177 8.45 -27.55 -12.87
CA VAL A 177 8.84 -26.42 -13.72
C VAL A 177 8.10 -25.14 -13.31
N VAL A 178 6.78 -25.20 -13.12
CA VAL A 178 5.98 -24.05 -12.66
C VAL A 178 6.51 -23.54 -11.31
N GLY A 179 6.76 -24.45 -10.36
CA GLY A 179 7.33 -24.10 -9.06
C GLY A 179 8.70 -23.41 -9.18
N ALA A 180 9.59 -23.93 -10.03
CA ALA A 180 10.90 -23.34 -10.27
C ALA A 180 10.78 -21.93 -10.92
N VAL A 181 9.95 -21.78 -11.95
CA VAL A 181 9.72 -20.49 -12.60
C VAL A 181 9.15 -19.47 -11.61
N CYS A 182 8.12 -19.84 -10.85
CA CYS A 182 7.55 -18.94 -9.81
C CYS A 182 8.59 -18.54 -8.76
N TRP A 183 9.46 -19.48 -8.35
CA TRP A 183 10.53 -19.21 -7.38
C TRP A 183 11.57 -18.23 -7.94
N LEU A 184 11.99 -18.42 -9.18
CA LEU A 184 12.99 -17.57 -9.83
C LEU A 184 12.43 -16.16 -10.11
N THR A 185 11.22 -16.07 -10.68
CA THR A 185 10.59 -14.80 -11.00
C THR A 185 10.25 -13.99 -9.75
N ALA A 186 9.69 -14.62 -8.70
CA ALA A 186 9.45 -13.95 -7.43
C ALA A 186 10.76 -13.46 -6.77
N GLY A 187 11.85 -14.25 -6.88
CA GLY A 187 13.16 -13.85 -6.39
C GLY A 187 13.74 -12.65 -7.14
N TRP A 188 13.56 -12.59 -8.45
CA TRP A 188 14.02 -11.48 -9.27
C TRP A 188 13.19 -10.20 -9.02
N ALA A 189 11.87 -10.32 -9.01
CA ALA A 189 10.94 -9.21 -8.81
C ALA A 189 11.06 -8.57 -7.41
N LEU A 190 11.45 -9.33 -6.38
CA LEU A 190 11.56 -8.81 -5.00
C LEU A 190 12.97 -8.27 -4.66
N ARG A 191 13.98 -8.44 -5.52
CA ARG A 191 15.34 -7.91 -5.28
C ARG A 191 15.38 -6.39 -5.07
N PRO A 192 14.68 -5.57 -5.86
CA PRO A 192 14.69 -4.12 -5.67
C PRO A 192 14.11 -3.71 -4.30
N VAL A 193 13.03 -4.37 -3.85
CA VAL A 193 12.41 -4.12 -2.54
C VAL A 193 13.40 -4.39 -1.41
N GLU A 194 14.14 -5.49 -1.47
CA GLU A 194 15.14 -5.82 -0.45
C GLU A 194 16.31 -4.83 -0.47
N ARG A 195 16.70 -4.30 -1.63
CA ARG A 195 17.71 -3.23 -1.72
C ARG A 195 17.22 -1.96 -1.05
N LEU A 196 15.98 -1.51 -1.35
CA LEU A 196 15.36 -0.36 -0.70
C LEU A 196 15.31 -0.50 0.82
N ARG A 197 14.88 -1.68 1.30
CA ARG A 197 14.84 -1.98 2.73
C ARG A 197 16.21 -1.85 3.40
N ARG A 198 17.26 -2.36 2.75
CA ARG A 198 18.64 -2.28 3.27
C ARG A 198 19.15 -0.84 3.28
N GLN A 199 18.95 -0.08 2.20
CA GLN A 199 19.34 1.33 2.12
C GLN A 199 18.63 2.15 3.21
N ALA A 200 17.32 1.99 3.37
CA ALA A 200 16.55 2.65 4.42
C ALA A 200 17.04 2.26 5.83
N ALA A 201 17.34 0.98 6.06
CA ALA A 201 17.88 0.51 7.34
C ALA A 201 19.28 1.09 7.63
N THR A 202 20.13 1.25 6.61
CA THR A 202 21.45 1.88 6.76
C THR A 202 21.32 3.36 7.13
N ILE A 203 20.44 4.11 6.45
CA ILE A 203 20.16 5.52 6.75
C ILE A 203 19.64 5.68 8.20
N ALA A 204 18.70 4.79 8.60
CA ALA A 204 18.15 4.81 9.95
C ALA A 204 19.19 4.48 11.03
N ALA A 205 20.13 3.57 10.75
CA ALA A 205 21.17 3.16 11.70
C ALA A 205 22.31 4.17 11.81
N SER A 206 22.70 4.82 10.71
CA SER A 206 23.76 5.83 10.71
C SER A 206 23.32 7.16 11.31
N GLY A 207 22.01 7.45 11.30
CA GLY A 207 21.49 8.78 11.64
C GLY A 207 21.84 9.88 10.62
N GLU A 208 22.49 9.52 9.52
CA GLU A 208 22.82 10.44 8.43
C GLU A 208 21.63 10.56 7.47
N LEU A 209 20.80 11.58 7.68
CA LEU A 209 19.60 11.84 6.88
C LEU A 209 19.90 12.38 5.47
N SER A 210 21.18 12.68 5.15
CA SER A 210 21.63 13.10 3.81
C SER A 210 21.65 11.97 2.78
N GLY A 211 21.62 10.71 3.23
CA GLY A 211 21.52 9.55 2.34
C GLY A 211 20.23 9.55 1.54
N ARG A 212 20.30 9.18 0.24
CA ARG A 212 19.13 9.05 -0.64
C ARG A 212 19.04 7.65 -1.18
N LEU A 213 17.81 7.20 -1.36
CA LEU A 213 17.51 5.95 -2.03
C LEU A 213 17.77 6.11 -3.52
N ALA A 214 18.68 5.30 -4.07
CA ALA A 214 19.12 5.39 -5.47
C ALA A 214 18.82 4.10 -6.25
N GLY A 215 18.81 4.18 -7.59
CA GLY A 215 18.66 3.02 -8.47
C GLY A 215 17.24 2.45 -8.53
N LEU A 216 16.23 3.30 -8.48
CA LEU A 216 14.83 2.94 -8.31
C LEU A 216 14.08 2.60 -9.63
N GLY A 217 14.73 2.56 -10.77
CA GLY A 217 14.03 2.29 -12.06
C GLY A 217 13.00 3.37 -12.42
N THR A 218 11.94 2.98 -13.13
CA THR A 218 10.86 3.88 -13.62
C THR A 218 9.46 3.37 -13.29
N ASP A 219 9.34 2.36 -12.41
CA ASP A 219 8.11 1.66 -12.04
C ASP A 219 7.50 2.19 -10.72
N GLU A 220 6.55 1.47 -10.17
CA GLU A 220 5.88 1.80 -8.90
C GLU A 220 6.87 1.89 -7.73
N LEU A 221 7.97 1.13 -7.78
CA LEU A 221 9.03 1.17 -6.77
C LEU A 221 9.82 2.47 -6.85
N ALA A 222 10.03 3.01 -8.05
CA ALA A 222 10.64 4.32 -8.24
C ALA A 222 9.79 5.44 -7.60
N ARG A 223 8.46 5.37 -7.78
CA ARG A 223 7.52 6.33 -7.16
C ARG A 223 7.55 6.24 -5.64
N LEU A 224 7.56 5.02 -5.09
CA LEU A 224 7.69 4.80 -3.63
C LEU A 224 9.00 5.39 -3.10
N GLY A 225 10.11 5.11 -3.77
CA GLY A 225 11.40 5.65 -3.38
C GLY A 225 11.50 7.17 -3.48
N GLY A 226 10.86 7.77 -4.50
CA GLY A 226 10.72 9.22 -4.61
C GLY A 226 9.96 9.83 -3.43
N THR A 227 8.86 9.20 -3.02
CA THR A 227 8.09 9.63 -1.84
C THR A 227 8.91 9.51 -0.56
N LEU A 228 9.67 8.42 -0.40
CA LEU A 228 10.57 8.24 0.75
C LEU A 228 11.69 9.28 0.76
N ASN A 229 12.28 9.61 -0.39
CA ASN A 229 13.29 10.66 -0.50
C ASN A 229 12.72 12.03 -0.10
N THR A 230 11.51 12.38 -0.55
CA THR A 230 10.82 13.62 -0.13
C THR A 230 10.59 13.66 1.39
N MET A 231 10.25 12.52 2.00
CA MET A 231 10.12 12.42 3.46
C MET A 231 11.47 12.61 4.16
N LEU A 232 12.56 12.03 3.63
CA LEU A 232 13.92 12.22 4.15
C LEU A 232 14.36 13.68 4.05
N ASP A 233 14.08 14.37 2.94
CA ASP A 233 14.36 15.81 2.77
C ASP A 233 13.65 16.66 3.82
N SER A 234 12.37 16.35 4.06
CA SER A 234 11.57 17.05 5.07
C SER A 234 12.10 16.81 6.49
N LEU A 235 12.48 15.56 6.80
CA LEU A 235 13.04 15.19 8.10
C LEU A 235 14.42 15.84 8.32
N GLU A 236 15.32 15.77 7.33
CA GLU A 236 16.64 16.42 7.36
C GLU A 236 16.51 17.94 7.62
N SER A 237 15.64 18.60 6.86
CA SER A 237 15.33 20.01 7.02
C SER A 237 14.82 20.32 8.43
N SER A 238 13.96 19.46 8.99
CA SER A 238 13.43 19.63 10.35
C SER A 238 14.52 19.50 11.41
N VAL A 239 15.37 18.46 11.31
CA VAL A 239 16.48 18.24 12.23
C VAL A 239 17.50 19.40 12.15
N HIS A 240 17.80 19.89 10.94
CA HIS A 240 18.68 21.04 10.78
C HIS A 240 18.10 22.33 11.38
N ARG A 241 16.79 22.58 11.24
CA ARG A 241 16.11 23.71 11.89
C ARG A 241 16.17 23.57 13.42
N GLN A 242 15.92 22.38 13.94
CA GLN A 242 15.97 22.12 15.37
C GLN A 242 17.38 22.31 15.95
N ARG A 243 18.43 21.81 15.28
CA ARG A 243 19.82 21.98 15.72
C ARG A 243 20.22 23.45 15.76
N ARG A 244 19.89 24.22 14.71
CA ARG A 244 20.14 25.67 14.68
C ARG A 244 19.40 26.36 15.82
N PHE A 245 18.14 26.07 16.02
CA PHE A 245 17.35 26.64 17.11
C PHE A 245 17.99 26.39 18.49
N VAL A 246 18.46 25.19 18.78
CA VAL A 246 19.12 24.87 20.05
C VAL A 246 20.46 25.62 20.18
N ALA A 247 21.25 25.69 19.12
CA ALA A 247 22.51 26.41 19.12
C ALA A 247 22.33 27.91 19.36
N ASP A 248 21.38 28.53 18.64
CA ASP A 248 21.07 29.96 18.77
C ASP A 248 20.51 30.30 20.15
N ALA A 249 19.58 29.43 20.67
CA ALA A 249 19.05 29.59 22.02
C ALA A 249 20.16 29.51 23.10
N ALA A 250 21.09 28.55 22.96
CA ALA A 250 22.22 28.45 23.90
C ALA A 250 23.15 29.69 23.86
N HIS A 251 23.35 30.24 22.66
CA HIS A 251 24.17 31.46 22.52
C HIS A 251 23.48 32.67 23.16
N GLU A 252 22.19 32.88 22.91
CA GLU A 252 21.41 33.99 23.45
C GLU A 252 21.17 33.88 24.97
N MET A 253 21.17 32.67 25.53
CA MET A 253 21.14 32.48 26.99
C MET A 253 22.49 32.73 27.64
N ARG A 254 23.60 32.39 27.00
CA ARG A 254 24.95 32.57 27.57
C ARG A 254 25.28 34.06 27.82
N THR A 255 24.88 34.95 26.91
CA THR A 255 25.15 36.39 27.00
C THR A 255 24.58 37.04 28.28
N PRO A 256 23.26 36.94 28.60
CA PRO A 256 22.72 37.52 29.83
C PRO A 256 23.26 36.83 31.10
N VAL A 257 23.52 35.52 31.06
CA VAL A 257 24.12 34.80 32.19
C VAL A 257 25.53 35.33 32.48
N ALA A 258 26.38 35.49 31.43
CA ALA A 258 27.72 36.07 31.58
C ALA A 258 27.67 37.50 32.14
N GLY A 259 26.74 38.33 31.60
CA GLY A 259 26.53 39.69 32.11
C GLY A 259 26.16 39.72 33.59
N MET A 260 25.21 38.90 34.02
CA MET A 260 24.81 38.76 35.43
C MET A 260 25.99 38.29 36.31
N THR A 261 26.79 37.33 35.83
CA THR A 261 27.98 36.85 36.53
C THR A 261 28.99 37.98 36.74
N THR A 262 29.27 38.76 35.69
CA THR A 262 30.18 39.91 35.79
C THR A 262 29.64 40.96 36.75
N THR A 263 28.33 41.27 36.70
CA THR A 263 27.68 42.21 37.66
C THR A 263 27.83 41.74 39.11
N LEU A 264 27.63 40.43 39.34
CA LEU A 264 27.81 39.82 40.68
C LEU A 264 29.27 39.88 41.16
N GLU A 265 30.23 39.67 40.27
CA GLU A 265 31.66 39.78 40.59
C GLU A 265 32.04 41.25 40.97
N VAL A 266 31.53 42.24 40.23
CA VAL A 266 31.71 43.65 40.54
C VAL A 266 31.05 44.03 41.87
N ALA A 267 29.81 43.51 42.13
CA ALA A 267 29.14 43.74 43.38
C ALA A 267 29.93 43.19 44.59
N ARG A 268 30.58 42.05 44.44
CA ARG A 268 31.45 41.46 45.47
C ARG A 268 32.68 42.30 45.80
N THR A 269 33.23 42.98 44.79
CA THR A 269 34.47 43.81 45.00
C THR A 269 34.19 45.25 45.36
N HIS A 270 32.96 45.79 45.09
CA HIS A 270 32.58 47.17 45.32
C HIS A 270 31.24 47.27 46.04
N PRO A 271 31.18 47.04 47.38
CA PRO A 271 29.92 46.98 48.17
C PRO A 271 29.11 48.28 48.19
N GLN A 272 29.70 49.43 47.89
CA GLN A 272 29.03 50.72 47.92
C GLN A 272 28.17 51.05 46.70
N ALA A 273 28.24 50.26 45.64
CA ALA A 273 27.46 50.45 44.41
C ALA A 273 26.20 49.55 44.34
N SER A 274 25.64 49.14 45.51
CA SER A 274 24.74 47.98 45.59
C SER A 274 23.36 48.13 44.91
N GLN A 275 22.78 49.36 44.90
CA GLN A 275 21.41 49.52 44.35
C GLN A 275 21.34 49.37 42.83
N THR A 276 22.25 50.04 42.12
CA THR A 276 22.30 49.97 40.66
C THR A 276 22.65 48.57 40.18
N LEU A 277 23.55 47.87 40.86
CA LEU A 277 23.93 46.49 40.56
C LEU A 277 22.81 45.51 40.77
N VAL A 278 21.98 45.71 41.81
CA VAL A 278 20.75 44.89 42.04
C VAL A 278 19.73 45.14 40.97
N ASP A 279 19.52 46.36 40.53
CA ASP A 279 18.59 46.70 39.44
C ASP A 279 19.04 46.08 38.09
N ASP A 280 20.34 46.11 37.80
CA ASP A 280 20.93 45.47 36.62
C ASP A 280 20.78 43.95 36.65
N LEU A 281 20.98 43.31 37.80
CA LEU A 281 20.75 41.88 37.99
C LEU A 281 19.28 41.50 37.80
N LEU A 282 18.35 42.27 38.37
CA LEU A 282 16.93 42.09 38.20
C LEU A 282 16.49 42.27 36.73
N ALA A 283 17.06 43.26 36.04
CA ALA A 283 16.82 43.48 34.61
C ALA A 283 17.33 42.28 33.78
N GLY A 284 18.52 41.78 34.06
CA GLY A 284 19.11 40.59 33.43
C GLY A 284 18.26 39.34 33.67
N HIS A 285 17.80 39.12 34.91
CA HIS A 285 16.92 37.99 35.27
C HIS A 285 15.57 38.05 34.52
N ARG A 286 14.93 39.25 34.51
CA ARG A 286 13.67 39.43 33.78
C ARG A 286 13.83 39.21 32.28
N ARG A 287 14.97 39.61 31.71
CA ARG A 287 15.29 39.36 30.30
C ARG A 287 15.46 37.87 30.02
N LEU A 288 16.21 37.15 30.85
CA LEU A 288 16.37 35.68 30.73
C LEU A 288 15.02 34.94 30.86
N GLY A 289 14.18 35.33 31.84
CA GLY A 289 12.86 34.76 32.01
C GLY A 289 11.95 34.93 30.78
N ARG A 290 11.97 36.12 30.15
CA ARG A 290 11.26 36.38 28.88
C ARG A 290 11.78 35.50 27.77
N LEU A 291 13.11 35.41 27.59
CA LEU A 291 13.74 34.59 26.56
C LEU A 291 13.33 33.10 26.70
N VAL A 292 13.43 32.56 27.91
CA VAL A 292 13.02 31.16 28.16
C VAL A 292 11.56 30.93 27.84
N ASN A 293 10.67 31.84 28.25
CA ASN A 293 9.24 31.73 27.97
C ASN A 293 8.94 31.84 26.47
N ASP A 294 9.65 32.72 25.73
CA ASP A 294 9.54 32.84 24.29
C ASP A 294 9.98 31.56 23.58
N LEU A 295 11.05 30.92 24.04
CA LEU A 295 11.53 29.65 23.51
C LEU A 295 10.55 28.51 23.76
N LEU A 296 9.94 28.44 24.94
CA LEU A 296 8.93 27.43 25.28
C LEU A 296 7.68 27.56 24.38
N ILE A 297 7.22 28.79 24.13
CA ILE A 297 6.07 29.02 23.24
C ILE A 297 6.41 28.62 21.81
N LEU A 298 7.57 29.04 21.30
CA LEU A 298 8.00 28.65 19.94
C LEU A 298 8.14 27.13 19.79
N ALA A 299 8.61 26.43 20.83
CA ALA A 299 8.71 24.99 20.83
C ALA A 299 7.32 24.29 20.87
N ALA A 300 6.34 24.90 21.53
CA ALA A 300 4.99 24.36 21.65
C ALA A 300 4.15 24.55 20.37
N VAL A 301 4.43 25.62 19.61
CA VAL A 301 3.63 26.01 18.43
C VAL A 301 4.08 25.28 17.15
N ASP A 302 5.26 24.66 17.11
CA ASP A 302 5.91 24.07 15.91
C ASP A 302 4.90 23.37 14.95
N GLY A 303 4.18 24.19 14.13
CA GLY A 303 3.24 23.77 13.09
C GLY A 303 1.90 23.15 13.57
N ARG A 304 1.55 23.27 14.86
CA ARG A 304 0.28 22.75 15.38
C ARG A 304 -0.79 23.85 15.48
N ALA A 305 -2.02 23.55 15.09
CA ALA A 305 -3.17 24.40 15.33
C ALA A 305 -3.31 24.72 16.85
N PRO A 306 -3.87 25.90 17.22
CA PRO A 306 -4.04 26.29 18.61
C PRO A 306 -4.85 25.22 19.37
N GLN A 307 -4.40 24.90 20.59
CA GLN A 307 -5.06 23.88 21.43
C GLN A 307 -6.44 24.33 21.92
N ARG A 308 -6.68 25.65 22.00
CA ARG A 308 -7.98 26.25 22.31
C ARG A 308 -8.39 27.13 21.14
N ALA A 309 -9.43 26.72 20.43
CA ALA A 309 -9.96 27.41 19.27
C ALA A 309 -11.33 27.99 19.64
N GLU A 310 -11.31 29.19 20.30
CA GLU A 310 -12.51 29.92 20.71
C GLU A 310 -12.67 31.20 19.87
N PRO A 311 -13.89 31.76 19.75
CA PRO A 311 -14.08 33.05 19.11
C PRO A 311 -13.41 34.15 19.96
N VAL A 312 -12.42 34.86 19.38
CA VAL A 312 -11.67 35.95 20.03
C VAL A 312 -12.00 37.28 19.37
N ASP A 313 -12.40 38.29 20.18
CA ASP A 313 -12.60 39.66 19.73
C ASP A 313 -11.25 40.38 19.58
N LEU A 314 -10.80 40.59 18.35
CA LEU A 314 -9.51 41.22 18.07
C LEU A 314 -9.47 42.70 18.49
N ALA A 315 -10.61 43.41 18.45
CA ALA A 315 -10.66 44.79 18.92
C ALA A 315 -10.42 44.87 20.45
N GLY A 316 -10.99 43.92 21.20
CA GLY A 316 -10.74 43.77 22.64
C GLY A 316 -9.26 43.51 22.93
N VAL A 317 -8.68 42.49 22.24
CA VAL A 317 -7.24 42.16 22.39
C VAL A 317 -6.33 43.35 22.10
N VAL A 318 -6.56 44.09 21.01
CA VAL A 318 -5.75 45.28 20.68
C VAL A 318 -5.91 46.41 21.72
N THR A 319 -7.16 46.62 22.19
CA THR A 319 -7.43 47.64 23.22
C THR A 319 -6.72 47.30 24.52
N ASP A 320 -6.77 46.03 24.97
CA ASP A 320 -6.07 45.63 26.21
C ASP A 320 -4.55 45.73 26.08
N CYS A 321 -3.99 45.36 24.91
CA CYS A 321 -2.56 45.52 24.64
C CYS A 321 -2.13 46.98 24.54
N SER A 322 -3.01 47.92 24.28
CA SER A 322 -2.70 49.36 24.21
C SER A 322 -2.60 50.04 25.59
N ARG A 323 -3.16 49.43 26.67
CA ARG A 323 -3.18 49.98 28.04
C ARG A 323 -1.85 49.90 28.80
N ARG A 324 -0.77 49.55 28.11
CA ARG A 324 0.56 49.41 28.69
C ARG A 324 1.25 50.78 28.87
N PRO A 325 2.27 50.86 29.73
CA PRO A 325 3.10 52.04 29.84
C PRO A 325 3.77 52.35 28.49
N VAL A 326 3.66 53.61 28.05
CA VAL A 326 4.28 54.10 26.85
C VAL A 326 5.52 54.89 27.25
N PRO A 327 6.68 54.76 26.60
CA PRO A 327 7.88 55.52 26.87
C PRO A 327 7.63 57.03 26.69
N ASP A 328 8.32 57.83 27.51
CA ASP A 328 8.24 59.29 27.39
C ASP A 328 8.60 59.77 25.98
N GLY A 329 7.81 60.69 25.43
CA GLY A 329 7.97 61.25 24.09
C GLY A 329 7.37 60.42 22.95
N ILE A 330 6.77 59.27 23.23
CA ILE A 330 6.03 58.48 22.24
C ILE A 330 4.54 58.59 22.52
N SER A 331 3.74 58.67 21.49
CA SER A 331 2.28 58.62 21.55
C SER A 331 1.75 57.31 20.87
N LEU A 332 0.84 56.62 21.55
CA LEU A 332 0.19 55.43 21.02
C LEU A 332 -1.25 55.80 20.65
N HIS A 333 -1.57 55.69 19.36
CA HIS A 333 -2.88 56.04 18.84
C HIS A 333 -3.66 54.74 18.45
N LEU A 334 -4.91 54.69 18.91
CA LEU A 334 -5.86 53.71 18.44
C LEU A 334 -6.67 54.29 17.28
N GLY A 335 -6.44 53.79 16.07
CA GLY A 335 -7.18 54.15 14.89
C GLY A 335 -8.55 53.41 14.83
N ARG A 336 -8.93 52.97 13.64
CA ARG A 336 -10.17 52.18 13.45
C ARG A 336 -10.06 50.81 14.12
N LEU A 337 -11.00 50.48 14.99
CA LEU A 337 -11.15 49.22 15.67
C LEU A 337 -12.48 48.56 15.32
N ASP A 338 -12.54 47.86 14.20
CA ASP A 338 -13.71 47.07 13.83
C ASP A 338 -13.84 45.88 14.77
N ARG A 339 -15.05 45.59 15.24
CA ARG A 339 -15.32 44.40 16.05
C ARG A 339 -15.34 43.18 15.15
N VAL A 340 -14.24 42.44 15.14
CA VAL A 340 -14.02 41.27 14.28
C VAL A 340 -13.59 40.08 15.12
N PHE A 341 -14.27 38.94 14.90
CA PHE A 341 -13.98 37.71 15.61
C PHE A 341 -13.17 36.74 14.73
N VAL A 342 -12.18 36.12 15.33
CA VAL A 342 -11.41 35.03 14.74
C VAL A 342 -11.44 33.81 15.65
N VAL A 343 -11.28 32.62 15.10
CA VAL A 343 -11.16 31.40 15.93
C VAL A 343 -9.70 31.23 16.32
N GLY A 344 -9.41 31.20 17.62
CA GLY A 344 -8.04 31.07 18.08
C GLY A 344 -7.90 30.99 19.59
N ASP A 345 -6.67 31.09 20.05
CA ASP A 345 -6.29 31.21 21.46
C ASP A 345 -6.02 32.67 21.78
N GLU A 346 -6.83 33.26 22.64
CA GLU A 346 -6.75 34.66 23.04
C GLU A 346 -5.37 35.03 23.61
N THR A 347 -4.77 34.13 24.41
CA THR A 347 -3.42 34.34 24.98
C THR A 347 -2.35 34.42 23.89
N GLN A 348 -2.44 33.56 22.87
CA GLN A 348 -1.51 33.57 21.76
C GLN A 348 -1.71 34.80 20.88
N LEU A 349 -2.96 35.20 20.58
CA LEU A 349 -3.25 36.39 19.80
C LEU A 349 -2.87 37.68 20.54
N SER A 350 -3.11 37.78 21.87
CA SER A 350 -2.60 38.86 22.71
C SER A 350 -1.08 38.98 22.66
N ARG A 351 -0.37 37.82 22.58
CA ARG A 351 1.07 37.80 22.44
C ARG A 351 1.55 38.30 21.09
N VAL A 352 0.83 37.96 20.00
CA VAL A 352 1.08 38.51 18.65
C VAL A 352 1.02 40.04 18.70
N VAL A 353 -0.08 40.59 19.21
CA VAL A 353 -0.29 42.04 19.28
C VAL A 353 0.76 42.66 20.19
N SER A 354 1.03 42.09 21.37
CA SER A 354 2.01 42.59 22.32
C SER A 354 3.43 42.69 21.70
N ASN A 355 3.86 41.63 20.99
CA ASN A 355 5.19 41.65 20.32
C ASN A 355 5.28 42.73 19.22
N LEU A 356 4.19 42.96 18.49
CA LEU A 356 4.15 44.02 17.47
C LEU A 356 4.19 45.40 18.10
N VAL A 357 3.43 45.63 19.17
CA VAL A 357 3.41 46.89 19.90
C VAL A 357 4.76 47.16 20.59
N ASP A 358 5.35 46.16 21.26
CA ASP A 358 6.67 46.31 21.87
C ASP A 358 7.76 46.64 20.85
N ASN A 359 7.66 46.04 19.67
CA ASN A 359 8.59 46.34 18.58
C ASN A 359 8.37 47.78 18.06
N ALA A 360 7.14 48.15 17.80
CA ALA A 360 6.81 49.53 17.34
C ALA A 360 7.26 50.60 18.35
N LEU A 361 6.93 50.43 19.65
CA LEU A 361 7.35 51.35 20.71
C LEU A 361 8.88 51.48 20.87
N ARG A 362 9.61 50.43 20.55
CA ARG A 362 11.07 50.42 20.60
C ARG A 362 11.72 51.24 19.50
N TYR A 363 11.14 51.22 18.32
CA TYR A 363 11.73 51.85 17.12
C TYR A 363 11.05 53.14 16.72
N ALA A 364 9.86 53.47 17.25
CA ALA A 364 9.17 54.71 16.97
C ALA A 364 10.05 55.93 17.33
N ALA A 365 9.94 56.97 16.52
CA ALA A 365 10.50 58.29 16.85
C ALA A 365 9.58 59.09 17.79
N SER A 366 8.25 59.04 17.55
CA SER A 366 7.28 59.81 18.32
C SER A 366 5.87 59.19 18.33
N MET A 367 5.54 58.30 17.36
CA MET A 367 4.15 57.85 17.20
C MET A 367 4.06 56.39 16.77
N VAL A 368 3.09 55.68 17.37
CA VAL A 368 2.67 54.31 17.01
C VAL A 368 1.18 54.28 16.78
N ASP A 369 0.72 53.82 15.63
CA ASP A 369 -0.67 53.65 15.27
C ASP A 369 -1.09 52.14 15.27
N LEU A 370 -2.20 51.83 15.92
CA LEU A 370 -2.80 50.52 15.94
C LEU A 370 -4.19 50.56 15.32
N SER A 371 -4.52 49.56 14.48
CA SER A 371 -5.87 49.46 13.94
C SER A 371 -6.26 47.98 13.71
N VAL A 372 -7.54 47.71 13.75
CA VAL A 372 -8.17 46.45 13.38
C VAL A 372 -9.25 46.73 12.36
N ARG A 373 -9.21 46.10 11.21
CA ARG A 373 -10.26 46.20 10.21
C ARG A 373 -10.65 44.88 9.65
N GLN A 374 -11.88 44.76 9.20
CA GLN A 374 -12.30 43.64 8.38
C GLN A 374 -12.05 43.94 6.90
N ASP A 375 -11.41 43.04 6.19
CA ASP A 375 -11.14 43.11 4.75
C ASP A 375 -11.65 41.79 4.10
N GLY A 376 -12.92 41.84 3.68
CA GLY A 376 -13.60 40.63 3.19
C GLY A 376 -13.73 39.55 4.24
N GLN A 377 -13.11 38.40 3.98
CA GLN A 377 -13.06 37.23 4.90
C GLN A 377 -11.81 37.23 5.82
N GLN A 378 -11.11 38.38 5.92
CA GLN A 378 -9.92 38.49 6.75
C GLN A 378 -10.07 39.63 7.77
N ALA A 379 -9.62 39.39 8.97
CA ALA A 379 -9.34 40.39 9.96
C ALA A 379 -7.89 40.85 9.77
N VAL A 380 -7.67 42.15 9.69
CA VAL A 380 -6.36 42.78 9.47
C VAL A 380 -6.02 43.63 10.68
N ILE A 381 -5.02 43.19 11.45
CA ILE A 381 -4.39 43.99 12.51
C ILE A 381 -3.22 44.75 11.84
N THR A 382 -3.17 46.07 12.03
CA THR A 382 -2.09 46.89 11.52
C THR A 382 -1.42 47.62 12.68
N VAL A 383 -0.12 47.50 12.75
CA VAL A 383 0.75 48.27 13.68
C VAL A 383 1.74 49.05 12.84
N SER A 384 1.77 50.35 13.03
CA SER A 384 2.65 51.26 12.26
C SER A 384 3.42 52.19 13.20
N ASP A 385 4.69 52.35 12.96
CA ASP A 385 5.60 53.29 13.66
C ASP A 385 6.16 54.32 12.71
N ASP A 386 6.65 55.43 13.26
CA ASP A 386 7.33 56.53 12.55
C ASP A 386 8.88 56.48 12.71
N GLY A 387 9.42 55.30 12.97
CA GLY A 387 10.83 55.03 13.13
C GLY A 387 11.61 54.99 11.82
N PRO A 388 12.81 54.44 11.81
CA PRO A 388 13.67 54.39 10.62
C PRO A 388 13.13 53.47 9.53
N GLY A 389 12.13 52.65 9.85
CA GLY A 389 11.56 51.67 8.93
C GLY A 389 12.44 50.42 8.76
N ILE A 390 12.02 49.53 7.85
CA ILE A 390 12.70 48.27 7.56
C ILE A 390 13.14 48.25 6.09
N PRO A 391 14.46 48.17 5.82
CA PRO A 391 14.98 48.12 4.45
C PRO A 391 14.36 46.95 3.66
N ALA A 392 14.09 47.14 2.37
CA ALA A 392 13.44 46.12 1.53
C ALA A 392 14.24 44.80 1.49
N ALA A 393 15.55 44.85 1.55
CA ALA A 393 16.44 43.70 1.59
C ALA A 393 16.22 42.82 2.85
N ASP A 394 15.88 43.46 3.98
CA ASP A 394 15.78 42.81 5.29
C ASP A 394 14.34 42.32 5.62
N ARG A 395 13.33 42.74 4.85
CA ARG A 395 11.92 42.40 5.12
C ARG A 395 11.61 40.94 5.19
N LYS A 396 12.39 40.05 4.56
CA LYS A 396 12.29 38.60 4.69
C LYS A 396 13.01 38.09 5.92
N ARG A 397 14.18 38.67 6.23
CA ARG A 397 15.07 38.24 7.31
C ARG A 397 14.53 38.56 8.70
N ILE A 398 13.77 39.66 8.88
CA ILE A 398 13.21 40.04 10.19
C ILE A 398 12.28 39.00 10.81
N TRP A 399 11.75 38.06 10.01
CA TRP A 399 10.87 36.95 10.45
C TRP A 399 11.65 35.70 10.87
N GLU A 400 12.99 35.72 10.72
CA GLU A 400 13.84 34.61 11.16
C GLU A 400 14.11 34.73 12.67
N ARG A 401 14.25 33.60 13.32
CA ARG A 401 14.53 33.52 14.75
C ARG A 401 15.90 34.17 15.02
N PHE A 402 15.99 35.01 16.06
CA PHE A 402 17.18 35.74 16.45
C PHE A 402 17.69 36.75 15.42
N ALA A 403 16.91 37.07 14.40
CA ALA A 403 17.28 38.10 13.43
C ALA A 403 17.32 39.49 14.07
N ARG A 404 18.39 40.20 13.83
CA ARG A 404 18.59 41.61 14.23
C ARG A 404 19.23 42.36 13.08
N LEU A 405 18.80 43.61 12.84
CA LEU A 405 19.45 44.50 11.87
C LEU A 405 20.76 45.04 12.45
N ASP A 406 21.73 45.30 11.61
CA ASP A 406 23.11 45.62 12.04
C ASP A 406 23.21 46.89 12.91
N ASP A 407 22.34 47.86 12.69
CA ASP A 407 22.24 49.09 13.48
C ASP A 407 21.80 48.85 14.94
N ASP A 408 21.20 47.72 15.25
CA ASP A 408 20.73 47.36 16.59
C ASP A 408 21.79 46.71 17.47
N ARG A 409 22.91 46.27 16.92
CA ARG A 409 24.01 45.65 17.68
C ARG A 409 24.69 46.61 18.63
N SER A 410 24.62 47.90 18.32
CA SER A 410 25.26 48.98 19.09
C SER A 410 24.38 49.58 20.22
N ARG A 411 23.05 49.28 20.23
CA ARG A 411 22.13 49.85 21.25
C ARG A 411 21.94 48.89 22.41
N ALA A 412 22.16 49.34 23.62
CA ALA A 412 22.06 48.57 24.87
C ALA A 412 20.63 48.04 25.18
N SER A 413 19.61 48.47 24.44
CA SER A 413 18.21 48.05 24.61
C SER A 413 17.89 46.76 23.82
N GLY A 414 18.46 45.64 24.23
CA GLY A 414 18.43 44.39 23.51
C GLY A 414 17.08 43.63 23.51
N GLY A 415 16.44 43.57 22.35
CA GLY A 415 15.43 42.53 22.07
C GLY A 415 16.08 41.17 21.83
N SER A 416 15.34 40.10 22.11
CA SER A 416 15.78 38.69 21.92
C SER A 416 15.86 38.29 20.44
N GLY A 417 15.32 39.08 19.51
CA GLY A 417 15.17 38.69 18.10
C GLY A 417 14.13 37.59 17.88
N LEU A 418 13.36 37.21 18.91
CA LEU A 418 12.32 36.16 18.83
C LEU A 418 10.93 36.75 18.62
N GLY A 419 10.66 38.02 18.94
CA GLY A 419 9.32 38.61 18.92
C GLY A 419 8.64 38.54 17.55
N LEU A 420 9.30 38.97 16.46
CA LEU A 420 8.72 38.93 15.11
C LEU A 420 8.64 37.48 14.56
N ALA A 421 9.59 36.63 14.89
CA ALA A 421 9.51 35.19 14.56
C ALA A 421 8.29 34.54 15.24
N MET A 422 8.03 34.90 16.51
CA MET A 422 6.84 34.43 17.24
C MET A 422 5.54 34.95 16.61
N VAL A 423 5.49 36.22 16.20
CA VAL A 423 4.34 36.78 15.47
C VAL A 423 4.06 35.95 14.22
N LYS A 424 5.06 35.61 13.43
CA LYS A 424 4.90 34.80 12.22
C LYS A 424 4.39 33.39 12.54
N GLU A 425 5.00 32.70 13.48
CA GLU A 425 4.64 31.31 13.83
C GLU A 425 3.24 31.21 14.44
N LEU A 426 2.88 32.11 15.40
CA LEU A 426 1.57 32.16 15.99
C LEU A 426 0.49 32.53 14.98
N THR A 427 0.77 33.51 14.10
CA THR A 427 -0.19 33.88 13.03
C THR A 427 -0.40 32.71 12.07
N ALA A 428 0.66 32.02 11.67
CA ALA A 428 0.55 30.84 10.79
C ALA A 428 -0.24 29.70 11.46
N ALA A 429 -0.05 29.45 12.78
CA ALA A 429 -0.83 28.47 13.53
C ALA A 429 -2.32 28.78 13.55
N HIS A 430 -2.71 30.06 13.43
CA HIS A 430 -4.11 30.51 13.30
C HIS A 430 -4.58 30.62 11.83
N GLY A 431 -3.83 30.04 10.86
CA GLY A 431 -4.18 30.08 9.44
C GLY A 431 -4.02 31.46 8.78
N GLY A 432 -3.30 32.39 9.43
CA GLY A 432 -3.08 33.74 8.98
C GLY A 432 -1.74 33.95 8.27
N THR A 433 -1.51 35.20 7.86
CA THR A 433 -0.27 35.65 7.21
C THR A 433 0.22 36.97 7.79
N VAL A 434 1.53 37.20 7.73
CA VAL A 434 2.16 38.44 8.15
C VAL A 434 2.85 39.12 6.97
N SER A 435 2.84 40.44 6.96
CA SER A 435 3.54 41.23 5.97
C SER A 435 4.10 42.52 6.58
N VAL A 436 5.13 43.07 5.95
CA VAL A 436 5.76 44.33 6.35
C VAL A 436 5.91 45.25 5.15
N THR A 437 5.58 46.52 5.33
CA THR A 437 5.73 47.58 4.34
C THR A 437 6.35 48.80 4.98
N GLY A 438 6.74 49.79 4.19
CA GLY A 438 7.06 51.13 4.71
C GLY A 438 5.77 51.86 5.11
N ARG A 439 5.83 52.71 6.13
CA ARG A 439 4.71 53.59 6.50
C ARG A 439 4.42 54.59 5.38
N GLN A 440 3.15 54.85 5.15
CA GLN A 440 2.72 55.90 4.20
C GLN A 440 1.65 56.76 4.87
N PRO A 441 1.78 58.11 4.82
CA PRO A 441 2.94 58.90 4.33
C PRO A 441 4.06 58.94 5.39
N GLY A 442 5.32 58.97 4.98
CA GLY A 442 6.47 59.29 5.83
C GLY A 442 7.39 58.10 6.15
N PRO A 443 8.43 58.32 6.96
CA PRO A 443 9.34 57.26 7.41
C PRO A 443 8.59 56.29 8.37
N GLY A 444 9.12 55.09 8.52
CA GLY A 444 8.58 54.12 9.47
C GLY A 444 8.30 52.73 8.86
N ALA A 445 7.84 51.82 9.71
CA ALA A 445 7.43 50.51 9.31
C ALA A 445 5.93 50.29 9.59
N THR A 446 5.30 49.50 8.74
CA THR A 446 3.92 49.02 8.93
C THR A 446 3.91 47.53 8.85
N ILE A 447 3.51 46.88 9.94
CA ILE A 447 3.34 45.41 10.00
C ILE A 447 1.88 45.12 10.01
N GLN A 448 1.45 44.18 9.14
CA GLN A 448 0.08 43.69 9.03
C GLN A 448 0.04 42.20 9.35
N VAL A 449 -0.93 41.83 10.19
CA VAL A 449 -1.32 40.46 10.48
C VAL A 449 -2.71 40.23 9.90
N ARG A 450 -2.86 39.26 9.05
CA ARG A 450 -4.12 38.86 8.43
C ARG A 450 -4.57 37.52 8.95
N LEU A 451 -5.78 37.42 9.51
CA LEU A 451 -6.35 36.23 10.09
C LEU A 451 -7.71 35.93 9.44
N PRO A 452 -8.09 34.65 9.24
CA PRO A 452 -9.41 34.31 8.71
C PRO A 452 -10.51 34.70 9.72
N VAL A 453 -11.56 35.39 9.23
CA VAL A 453 -12.71 35.79 10.04
C VAL A 453 -13.62 34.59 10.25
N THR A 454 -14.16 34.46 11.43
CA THR A 454 -15.23 33.51 11.72
C THR A 454 -16.59 34.15 11.43
N ALA A 455 -17.50 33.43 10.74
CA ALA A 455 -18.86 33.88 10.52
C ALA A 455 -19.53 34.19 11.88
N ALA A 456 -20.16 35.37 11.99
CA ALA A 456 -20.76 35.88 13.23
C ALA A 456 -21.81 34.94 13.86
N ASP A 457 -22.34 33.98 13.12
CA ASP A 457 -23.35 33.00 13.58
C ASP A 457 -22.80 31.93 14.56
N ARG A 458 -21.48 31.85 14.79
CA ARG A 458 -20.88 30.90 15.75
C ARG A 458 -20.60 31.50 17.12
N VAL A 459 -21.04 32.74 17.35
CA VAL A 459 -20.75 33.49 18.61
C VAL A 459 -22.02 33.61 19.49
N ARG A 460 -23.08 32.84 19.21
CA ARG A 460 -24.27 32.74 20.06
C ARG A 460 -24.29 31.46 20.87
#